data_44ec3993ec867290e83d133971abb995
#
_entry.id   44ec3993ec867290e83d133971abb995
#
_cell.length_a   1.000
_cell.length_b   1.000
_cell.length_c   1.000
_cell.angle_alpha   90.00
_cell.angle_beta   90.00
_cell.angle_gamma   90.00
#
_symmetry.space_group_name_H-M   'P 1'
#
loop_
_entity.id
_entity.type
_entity.pdbx_description
1 polymer ?
#
loop_
_entity_poly.entity_id
_entity_poly.type
_entity_poly.pdbx_seq_one_letter_code
_entity_poly.pdbx_strand_id
1 'polypeptide(L)'
;HRVTSPIFSPDVIHIFDLQTPHWMNSALLILWIPFGFRGTCYYMRKVYHRVFFQNPTACVVAKPKISYKIDYKGEKGLFILNNIHRYMLYLAIIILSMKVYDVYHTMWFQGDNGVESFGISIGTLVLAIESMLLFMYVASCHAFRHLFGGGMNQWRSGISGIFGKLHIKISNLNIEHAFWFWTSLVMVFL
;
A
#
# COMPACT_ATOMS: atom_id res chain seq x y z
N HIS A 1 20.91 9.36 -17.62
CA HIS A 1 20.08 8.49 -16.78
C HIS A 1 19.68 9.25 -15.52
N ARG A 2 18.39 9.53 -15.35
CA ARG A 2 17.88 9.98 -14.05
C ARG A 2 17.84 8.78 -13.11
N VAL A 3 18.68 8.79 -12.09
CA VAL A 3 18.60 7.82 -10.99
C VAL A 3 17.39 8.23 -10.15
N THR A 4 16.29 7.52 -10.29
CA THR A 4 15.12 7.70 -9.44
C THR A 4 15.36 6.96 -8.13
N SER A 5 15.28 7.68 -7.01
CA SER A 5 15.26 7.02 -5.69
C SER A 5 13.86 6.49 -5.37
N PRO A 6 13.71 5.54 -4.44
CA PRO A 6 12.41 4.99 -4.09
C PRO A 6 11.33 6.03 -3.75
N ILE A 7 11.70 7.13 -3.10
CA ILE A 7 10.78 8.20 -2.72
C ILE A 7 10.32 9.07 -3.90
N PHE A 8 11.11 9.16 -4.98
CA PHE A 8 10.81 9.95 -6.17
C PHE A 8 10.17 9.12 -7.31
N SER A 9 9.98 7.84 -7.10
CA SER A 9 9.28 6.96 -8.05
C SER A 9 7.82 6.77 -7.59
N PRO A 10 6.83 6.84 -8.51
CA PRO A 10 6.97 7.13 -9.94
C PRO A 10 7.20 8.62 -10.24
N ASP A 11 7.96 8.92 -11.29
CA ASP A 11 8.15 10.30 -11.77
C ASP A 11 6.96 10.75 -12.63
N VAL A 12 5.86 11.12 -11.97
CA VAL A 12 4.61 11.50 -12.62
C VAL A 12 4.74 12.78 -13.46
N ILE A 13 5.66 13.68 -13.12
CA ILE A 13 5.92 14.89 -13.90
C ILE A 13 6.44 14.51 -15.28
N HIS A 14 7.37 13.57 -15.35
CA HIS A 14 7.94 13.11 -16.60
C HIS A 14 6.98 12.19 -17.37
N ILE A 15 6.22 11.32 -16.66
CA ILE A 15 5.28 10.37 -17.29
C ILE A 15 4.14 11.12 -18.00
N PHE A 16 3.64 12.20 -17.40
CA PHE A 16 2.50 12.96 -17.93
C PHE A 16 2.92 14.29 -18.59
N ASP A 17 4.21 14.53 -18.76
CA ASP A 17 4.77 15.76 -19.34
C ASP A 17 4.18 17.04 -18.73
N LEU A 18 4.10 17.07 -17.38
CA LEU A 18 3.47 18.16 -16.66
C LEU A 18 4.41 19.36 -16.56
N GLN A 19 3.93 20.53 -17.00
CA GLN A 19 4.63 21.79 -16.76
C GLN A 19 4.37 22.24 -15.34
N THR A 20 5.33 22.01 -14.46
CA THR A 20 5.24 22.38 -13.04
C THR A 20 6.27 23.44 -12.69
N PRO A 21 5.98 24.29 -11.67
CA PRO A 21 6.99 25.19 -11.13
C PRO A 21 8.24 24.45 -10.67
N HIS A 22 9.41 25.10 -10.72
CA HIS A 22 10.71 24.47 -10.38
C HIS A 22 10.81 23.91 -8.93
N TRP A 23 9.97 24.41 -8.00
CA TRP A 23 9.92 23.95 -6.61
C TRP A 23 9.04 22.71 -6.42
N MET A 24 8.20 22.35 -7.41
CA MET A 24 7.31 21.20 -7.34
C MET A 24 7.97 20.00 -7.98
N ASN A 25 8.10 18.92 -7.22
CA ASN A 25 8.65 17.66 -7.70
C ASN A 25 7.58 16.55 -7.66
N SER A 26 7.87 15.44 -8.36
CA SER A 26 6.96 14.29 -8.43
C SER A 26 6.60 13.72 -7.05
N ALA A 27 7.54 13.71 -6.11
CA ALA A 27 7.29 13.23 -4.75
C ALA A 27 6.21 14.05 -4.05
N LEU A 28 6.23 15.40 -4.15
CA LEU A 28 5.20 16.24 -3.54
C LEU A 28 3.81 15.99 -4.13
N LEU A 29 3.74 15.69 -5.42
CA LEU A 29 2.46 15.41 -6.09
C LEU A 29 1.81 14.11 -5.64
N ILE A 30 2.60 13.09 -5.33
CA ILE A 30 2.08 11.74 -5.04
C ILE A 30 2.13 11.38 -3.56
N LEU A 31 2.95 12.05 -2.74
CA LEU A 31 3.26 11.65 -1.37
C LEU A 31 2.02 11.58 -0.45
N TRP A 32 1.01 12.43 -0.71
CA TRP A 32 -0.24 12.42 0.04
C TRP A 32 -1.02 11.10 -0.09
N ILE A 33 -0.85 10.35 -1.20
CA ILE A 33 -1.51 9.06 -1.42
C ILE A 33 -0.96 7.99 -0.46
N PRO A 34 0.36 7.68 -0.43
CA PRO A 34 0.90 6.71 0.51
C PRO A 34 0.76 7.18 1.97
N PHE A 35 0.84 8.47 2.26
CA PHE A 35 0.57 8.99 3.60
C PHE A 35 -0.90 8.79 4.00
N GLY A 36 -1.83 9.14 3.13
CA GLY A 36 -3.26 8.95 3.36
C GLY A 36 -3.61 7.47 3.51
N PHE A 37 -3.04 6.60 2.69
CA PHE A 37 -3.25 5.16 2.78
C PHE A 37 -2.72 4.58 4.11
N ARG A 38 -1.50 4.97 4.52
CA ARG A 38 -0.92 4.54 5.80
C ARG A 38 -1.64 5.14 7.00
N GLY A 39 -1.93 6.45 6.97
CA GLY A 39 -2.57 7.17 8.07
C GLY A 39 -4.01 6.71 8.35
N THR A 40 -4.75 6.33 7.32
CA THR A 40 -6.12 5.80 7.46
C THR A 40 -6.17 4.30 7.72
N CYS A 41 -5.02 3.59 7.67
CA CYS A 41 -4.94 2.16 7.92
C CYS A 41 -5.45 1.81 9.34
N TYR A 42 -6.26 0.76 9.43
CA TYR A 42 -6.80 0.29 10.72
C TYR A 42 -5.70 -0.06 11.73
N TYR A 43 -4.60 -0.65 11.27
CA TYR A 43 -3.43 -0.93 12.11
C TYR A 43 -2.81 0.36 12.66
N MET A 44 -2.50 1.33 11.80
CA MET A 44 -1.91 2.61 12.21
C MET A 44 -2.84 3.38 13.14
N ARG A 45 -4.16 3.35 12.87
CA ARG A 45 -5.17 3.94 13.75
C ARG A 45 -5.10 3.37 15.18
N LYS A 46 -4.93 2.06 15.32
CA LYS A 46 -4.70 1.45 16.64
C LYS A 46 -3.42 1.94 17.30
N VAL A 47 -2.35 2.13 16.52
CA VAL A 47 -1.07 2.62 17.04
C VAL A 47 -1.24 4.02 17.63
N TYR A 48 -1.73 5.00 16.85
CA TYR A 48 -1.84 6.36 17.36
C TYR A 48 -2.93 6.53 18.44
N HIS A 49 -4.01 5.75 18.41
CA HIS A 49 -4.99 5.73 19.51
C HIS A 49 -4.37 5.26 20.83
N ARG A 50 -3.51 4.26 20.80
CA ARG A 50 -2.80 3.79 21.99
C ARG A 50 -1.73 4.77 22.47
N VAL A 51 -0.99 5.36 21.56
CA VAL A 51 0.14 6.25 21.88
C VAL A 51 -0.35 7.62 22.36
N PHE A 52 -1.27 8.24 21.62
CA PHE A 52 -1.68 9.63 21.88
C PHE A 52 -2.93 9.73 22.75
N PHE A 53 -3.88 8.82 22.57
CA PHE A 53 -5.16 8.87 23.31
C PHE A 53 -5.24 7.88 24.45
N GLN A 54 -4.23 7.00 24.61
CA GLN A 54 -4.13 5.97 25.67
C GLN A 54 -5.41 5.10 25.77
N ASN A 55 -6.04 4.80 24.67
CA ASN A 55 -7.29 4.05 24.61
C ASN A 55 -7.19 2.80 23.71
N PRO A 56 -7.07 1.60 24.28
CA PRO A 56 -6.78 1.29 25.71
C PRO A 56 -5.35 1.69 26.10
N THR A 57 -5.10 1.88 27.38
CA THR A 57 -3.75 2.13 27.89
C THR A 57 -2.79 1.03 27.46
N ALA A 58 -1.54 1.39 27.10
CA ALA A 58 -0.57 0.47 26.53
C ALA A 58 -0.26 -0.76 27.41
N CYS A 59 -0.42 -0.63 28.75
CA CYS A 59 -0.14 -1.67 29.73
C CYS A 59 -1.39 -2.41 30.24
N VAL A 60 -2.56 -2.21 29.65
CA VAL A 60 -3.77 -2.92 30.10
C VAL A 60 -3.77 -4.35 29.59
N VAL A 61 -3.54 -5.28 30.51
CA VAL A 61 -3.61 -6.72 30.28
C VAL A 61 -5.07 -7.23 30.36
N ALA A 62 -5.95 -6.51 31.04
CA ALA A 62 -7.35 -6.89 31.20
C ALA A 62 -8.16 -6.56 29.94
N LYS A 63 -8.85 -7.56 29.38
CA LYS A 63 -9.84 -7.34 28.33
C LYS A 63 -10.95 -6.43 28.88
N PRO A 64 -11.31 -5.34 28.20
CA PRO A 64 -12.45 -4.55 28.62
C PRO A 64 -13.69 -5.43 28.65
N LYS A 65 -14.40 -5.46 29.79
CA LYS A 65 -15.63 -6.24 30.01
C LYS A 65 -16.85 -5.71 29.22
N ILE A 66 -16.60 -4.87 28.21
CA ILE A 66 -17.67 -4.25 27.44
C ILE A 66 -17.95 -5.14 26.23
N SER A 67 -18.85 -6.09 26.42
CA SER A 67 -19.49 -6.82 25.33
C SER A 67 -20.62 -5.94 24.77
N TYR A 68 -20.31 -5.09 23.81
CA TYR A 68 -21.38 -4.50 23.03
C TYR A 68 -21.81 -5.53 21.98
N LYS A 69 -22.99 -6.12 22.16
CA LYS A 69 -23.77 -6.71 21.07
C LYS A 69 -24.31 -5.57 20.22
N ILE A 70 -23.44 -4.96 19.44
CA ILE A 70 -23.88 -4.00 18.43
C ILE A 70 -24.06 -4.81 17.14
N ASP A 71 -25.29 -4.89 16.65
CA ASP A 71 -25.54 -5.35 15.30
C ASP A 71 -24.83 -4.40 14.34
N TYR A 72 -23.65 -4.80 13.88
CA TYR A 72 -22.85 -4.01 12.96
C TYR A 72 -23.55 -4.00 11.59
N LYS A 73 -24.18 -2.88 11.26
CA LYS A 73 -24.88 -2.66 9.99
C LYS A 73 -23.98 -2.10 8.87
N GLY A 74 -22.67 -2.07 9.10
CA GLY A 74 -21.70 -1.43 8.21
C GLY A 74 -21.54 0.07 8.47
N GLU A 75 -20.43 0.62 8.04
CA GLU A 75 -20.14 2.04 8.12
C GLU A 75 -20.69 2.73 6.86
N LYS A 76 -21.61 3.68 7.07
CA LYS A 76 -22.19 4.50 6.00
C LYS A 76 -21.62 5.90 6.07
N GLY A 77 -21.13 6.40 4.96
CA GLY A 77 -20.59 7.77 4.84
C GLY A 77 -19.20 7.81 4.24
N LEU A 78 -18.98 8.80 3.38
CA LEU A 78 -17.72 8.97 2.62
C LEU A 78 -16.53 9.29 3.53
N PHE A 79 -16.76 10.11 4.56
CA PHE A 79 -15.70 10.64 5.43
C PHE A 79 -15.35 9.74 6.63
N ILE A 80 -15.93 8.55 6.72
CA ILE A 80 -15.52 7.58 7.72
C ILE A 80 -14.15 7.02 7.32
N LEU A 81 -13.20 6.98 8.26
CA LEU A 81 -11.81 6.59 8.00
C LEU A 81 -11.66 5.25 7.26
N ASN A 82 -12.52 4.27 7.55
CA ASN A 82 -12.48 2.99 6.86
C ASN A 82 -12.87 3.11 5.38
N ASN A 83 -13.80 3.99 5.04
CA ASN A 83 -14.21 4.24 3.66
C ASN A 83 -13.14 5.07 2.94
N ILE A 84 -12.59 6.09 3.57
CA ILE A 84 -11.45 6.87 3.03
C ILE A 84 -10.27 5.92 2.75
N HIS A 85 -9.96 5.00 3.66
CA HIS A 85 -8.90 4.02 3.45
C HIS A 85 -9.12 3.16 2.21
N ARG A 86 -10.37 2.79 1.90
CA ARG A 86 -10.72 2.04 0.69
C ARG A 86 -10.45 2.85 -0.59
N TYR A 87 -10.77 4.15 -0.60
CA TYR A 87 -10.44 5.00 -1.74
C TYR A 87 -8.91 5.19 -1.89
N MET A 88 -8.21 5.38 -0.77
CA MET A 88 -6.76 5.45 -0.77
C MET A 88 -6.12 4.13 -1.25
N LEU A 89 -6.76 2.98 -1.01
CA LEU A 89 -6.30 1.69 -1.54
C LEU A 89 -6.31 1.68 -3.07
N TYR A 90 -7.36 2.18 -3.72
CA TYR A 90 -7.41 2.22 -5.18
C TYR A 90 -6.31 3.10 -5.76
N LEU A 91 -6.08 4.27 -5.16
CA LEU A 91 -4.97 5.14 -5.56
C LEU A 91 -3.61 4.48 -5.30
N ALA A 92 -3.45 3.77 -4.18
CA ALA A 92 -2.23 3.04 -3.87
C ALA A 92 -1.95 1.92 -4.88
N ILE A 93 -2.98 1.22 -5.38
CA ILE A 93 -2.82 0.21 -6.44
C ILE A 93 -2.35 0.86 -7.74
N ILE A 94 -2.86 2.02 -8.10
CA ILE A 94 -2.42 2.76 -9.30
C ILE A 94 -0.94 3.14 -9.16
N ILE A 95 -0.54 3.74 -8.04
CA ILE A 95 0.86 4.10 -7.79
C ILE A 95 1.77 2.87 -7.82
N LEU A 96 1.33 1.76 -7.21
CA LEU A 96 2.09 0.51 -7.23
C LEU A 96 2.29 -0.02 -8.65
N SER A 97 1.26 0.07 -9.51
CA SER A 97 1.35 -0.33 -10.91
C SER A 97 2.37 0.53 -11.67
N MET A 98 2.38 1.84 -11.41
CA MET A 98 3.37 2.76 -11.99
C MET A 98 4.79 2.46 -11.50
N LYS A 99 4.96 2.11 -10.21
CA LYS A 99 6.27 1.69 -9.67
C LYS A 99 6.80 0.41 -10.33
N VAL A 100 5.93 -0.56 -10.56
CA VAL A 100 6.32 -1.79 -11.30
C VAL A 100 6.78 -1.45 -12.72
N TYR A 101 6.09 -0.52 -13.37
CA TYR A 101 6.49 -0.02 -14.69
C TYR A 101 7.87 0.68 -14.63
N ASP A 102 8.12 1.51 -13.62
CA ASP A 102 9.42 2.14 -13.42
C ASP A 102 10.55 1.11 -13.23
N VAL A 103 10.30 0.04 -12.44
CA VAL A 103 11.26 -1.07 -12.28
C VAL A 103 11.61 -1.68 -13.63
N TYR A 104 10.59 -1.94 -14.46
CA TYR A 104 10.82 -2.48 -15.81
C TYR A 104 11.67 -1.52 -16.66
N HIS A 105 11.38 -0.23 -16.63
CA HIS A 105 12.15 0.79 -17.36
C HIS A 105 13.60 0.91 -16.90
N THR A 106 13.86 0.75 -15.60
CA THR A 106 15.23 0.80 -15.07
C THR A 106 16.09 -0.40 -15.47
N MET A 107 15.52 -1.44 -16.06
CA MET A 107 16.27 -2.57 -16.62
C MET A 107 16.83 -2.29 -18.01
N TRP A 108 16.40 -1.20 -18.67
CA TRP A 108 16.85 -0.82 -20.00
C TRP A 108 17.77 0.37 -19.93
N PHE A 109 19.02 0.18 -20.31
CA PHE A 109 20.04 1.20 -20.32
C PHE A 109 20.30 1.69 -21.75
N GLN A 110 20.28 2.99 -21.95
CA GLN A 110 20.77 3.58 -23.18
C GLN A 110 22.31 3.64 -23.13
N GLY A 111 22.95 2.88 -24.00
CA GLY A 111 24.39 2.98 -24.23
C GLY A 111 24.77 4.28 -24.95
N ASP A 112 26.05 4.66 -24.92
CA ASP A 112 26.59 5.86 -25.56
C ASP A 112 26.30 5.88 -27.08
N ASN A 113 26.06 4.73 -27.69
CA ASN A 113 25.74 4.56 -29.11
C ASN A 113 24.23 4.62 -29.42
N GLY A 114 23.38 4.99 -28.44
CA GLY A 114 21.92 5.03 -28.61
C GLY A 114 21.24 3.65 -28.66
N VAL A 115 22.00 2.57 -28.47
CA VAL A 115 21.45 1.20 -28.41
C VAL A 115 21.01 0.90 -27.00
N GLU A 116 19.75 0.47 -26.85
CA GLU A 116 19.24 0.01 -25.57
C GLU A 116 19.77 -1.39 -25.24
N SER A 117 20.34 -1.54 -24.06
CA SER A 117 20.84 -2.81 -23.55
C SER A 117 20.13 -3.18 -22.25
N PHE A 118 19.79 -4.46 -22.12
CA PHE A 118 19.21 -4.99 -20.88
C PHE A 118 20.31 -5.16 -19.83
N GLY A 119 20.05 -4.66 -18.63
CA GLY A 119 20.97 -4.80 -17.49
C GLY A 119 20.28 -4.59 -16.17
N ILE A 120 20.91 -5.07 -15.10
CA ILE A 120 20.40 -4.93 -13.73
C ILE A 120 21.44 -4.17 -12.93
N SER A 121 21.05 -3.01 -12.39
CA SER A 121 21.87 -2.21 -11.48
C SER A 121 21.47 -2.44 -10.02
N ILE A 122 22.30 -1.98 -9.10
CA ILE A 122 21.93 -1.96 -7.67
C ILE A 122 20.67 -1.12 -7.46
N GLY A 123 20.53 0.00 -8.15
CA GLY A 123 19.32 0.83 -8.10
C GLY A 123 18.06 0.08 -8.57
N THR A 124 18.17 -0.72 -9.65
CA THR A 124 17.07 -1.57 -10.11
C THR A 124 16.66 -2.60 -9.06
N LEU A 125 17.62 -3.23 -8.37
CA LEU A 125 17.35 -4.18 -7.30
C LEU A 125 16.67 -3.50 -6.10
N VAL A 126 17.13 -2.32 -5.69
CA VAL A 126 16.51 -1.55 -4.59
C VAL A 126 15.06 -1.19 -4.91
N LEU A 127 14.80 -0.67 -6.13
CA LEU A 127 13.44 -0.35 -6.57
C LEU A 127 12.53 -1.59 -6.66
N ALA A 128 13.08 -2.73 -7.12
CA ALA A 128 12.34 -3.97 -7.21
C ALA A 128 11.96 -4.51 -5.81
N ILE A 129 12.90 -4.52 -4.87
CA ILE A 129 12.65 -4.94 -3.49
C ILE A 129 11.63 -4.02 -2.82
N GLU A 130 11.77 -2.70 -2.98
CA GLU A 130 10.83 -1.72 -2.43
C GLU A 130 9.43 -1.92 -2.99
N SER A 131 9.30 -2.08 -4.31
CA SER A 131 8.01 -2.33 -4.97
C SER A 131 7.38 -3.65 -4.50
N MET A 132 8.17 -4.70 -4.30
CA MET A 132 7.71 -5.97 -3.75
C MET A 132 7.21 -5.82 -2.31
N LEU A 133 7.94 -5.14 -1.45
CA LEU A 133 7.53 -4.89 -0.05
C LEU A 133 6.26 -4.05 0.02
N LEU A 134 6.14 -3.05 -0.87
CA LEU A 134 4.95 -2.23 -0.97
C LEU A 134 3.75 -3.04 -1.46
N PHE A 135 3.95 -3.94 -2.43
CA PHE A 135 2.93 -4.88 -2.88
C PHE A 135 2.45 -5.77 -1.73
N MET A 136 3.37 -6.35 -0.95
CA MET A 136 3.04 -7.19 0.21
C MET A 136 2.26 -6.41 1.27
N TYR A 137 2.62 -5.14 1.50
CA TYR A 137 1.89 -4.26 2.40
C TYR A 137 0.45 -3.99 1.90
N VAL A 138 0.27 -3.63 0.64
CA VAL A 138 -1.04 -3.37 0.03
C VAL A 138 -1.89 -4.64 0.04
N ALA A 139 -1.33 -5.78 -0.38
CA ALA A 139 -2.02 -7.06 -0.45
C ALA A 139 -2.40 -7.62 0.94
N SER A 140 -1.63 -7.32 1.98
CA SER A 140 -1.94 -7.71 3.35
C SER A 140 -3.01 -6.83 4.01
N CYS A 141 -3.45 -5.75 3.37
CA CYS A 141 -4.41 -4.82 3.93
C CYS A 141 -5.80 -5.44 4.08
N HIS A 142 -6.48 -5.11 5.19
CA HIS A 142 -7.86 -5.55 5.43
C HIS A 142 -8.83 -5.07 4.34
N ALA A 143 -8.67 -3.86 3.82
CA ALA A 143 -9.49 -3.36 2.72
C ALA A 143 -9.27 -4.16 1.42
N PHE A 144 -8.02 -4.55 1.12
CA PHE A 144 -7.70 -5.40 -0.01
C PHE A 144 -8.33 -6.80 0.13
N ARG A 145 -8.29 -7.39 1.33
CA ARG A 145 -8.97 -8.64 1.63
C ARG A 145 -10.47 -8.58 1.33
N HIS A 146 -11.11 -7.44 1.61
CA HIS A 146 -12.54 -7.23 1.32
C HIS A 146 -12.85 -7.17 -0.18
N LEU A 147 -11.93 -6.77 -1.04
CA LEU A 147 -12.12 -6.82 -2.50
C LEU A 147 -12.28 -8.26 -3.02
N PHE A 148 -11.60 -9.21 -2.37
CA PHE A 148 -11.59 -10.62 -2.77
C PHE A 148 -12.48 -11.48 -1.87
N GLY A 149 -13.70 -11.03 -1.59
CA GLY A 149 -14.69 -11.85 -0.92
C GLY A 149 -15.21 -11.34 0.40
N GLY A 150 -15.00 -10.07 0.73
CA GLY A 150 -15.69 -9.42 1.83
C GLY A 150 -17.19 -9.35 1.52
N GLY A 151 -18.01 -10.02 2.33
CA GLY A 151 -19.46 -10.11 2.13
C GLY A 151 -19.95 -11.44 1.57
N MET A 152 -19.07 -12.36 1.23
CA MET A 152 -19.47 -13.72 0.89
C MET A 152 -19.45 -14.61 2.12
N ASN A 153 -20.60 -15.22 2.45
CA ASN A 153 -20.75 -16.13 3.58
C ASN A 153 -20.44 -17.59 3.21
N GLN A 154 -20.46 -17.92 1.93
CA GLN A 154 -20.23 -19.28 1.42
C GLN A 154 -19.42 -19.24 0.13
N TRP A 155 -18.45 -20.15 0.01
CA TRP A 155 -17.64 -20.34 -1.17
C TRP A 155 -18.14 -21.56 -1.95
N ARG A 156 -18.63 -21.33 -3.16
CA ARG A 156 -19.01 -22.41 -4.09
C ARG A 156 -17.84 -22.80 -4.98
N SER A 157 -17.99 -23.89 -5.74
CA SER A 157 -17.03 -24.28 -6.78
C SER A 157 -16.99 -23.27 -7.94
N GLY A 158 -15.99 -23.36 -8.81
CA GLY A 158 -15.83 -22.44 -9.94
C GLY A 158 -15.14 -21.12 -9.55
N ILE A 159 -15.54 -20.02 -10.18
CA ILE A 159 -14.93 -18.69 -9.97
C ILE A 159 -14.99 -18.27 -8.51
N SER A 160 -16.11 -18.51 -7.83
CA SER A 160 -16.24 -18.21 -6.39
C SER A 160 -15.25 -19.05 -5.54
N GLY A 161 -14.94 -20.27 -5.95
CA GLY A 161 -13.91 -21.10 -5.30
C GLY A 161 -12.50 -20.53 -5.44
N ILE A 162 -12.17 -19.92 -6.59
CA ILE A 162 -10.90 -19.21 -6.81
C ILE A 162 -10.79 -18.01 -5.88
N PHE A 163 -11.83 -17.19 -5.80
CA PHE A 163 -11.89 -16.06 -4.87
C PHE A 163 -11.76 -16.51 -3.41
N GLY A 164 -12.36 -17.66 -3.05
CA GLY A 164 -12.21 -18.24 -1.72
C GLY A 164 -10.77 -18.61 -1.39
N LYS A 165 -10.09 -19.28 -2.30
CA LYS A 165 -8.66 -19.62 -2.13
C LYS A 165 -7.79 -18.39 -2.02
N LEU A 166 -8.06 -17.37 -2.84
CA LEU A 166 -7.33 -16.09 -2.80
C LEU A 166 -7.60 -15.35 -1.49
N HIS A 167 -8.84 -15.32 -1.03
CA HIS A 167 -9.22 -14.71 0.24
C HIS A 167 -8.50 -15.36 1.43
N ILE A 168 -8.36 -16.69 1.44
CA ILE A 168 -7.61 -17.42 2.49
C ILE A 168 -6.13 -17.00 2.46
N LYS A 169 -5.50 -16.97 1.26
CA LYS A 169 -4.10 -16.54 1.13
C LYS A 169 -3.89 -15.10 1.61
N ILE A 170 -4.77 -14.18 1.20
CA ILE A 170 -4.72 -12.78 1.63
C ILE A 170 -4.97 -12.68 3.15
N SER A 171 -5.85 -13.51 3.72
CA SER A 171 -6.11 -13.53 5.15
C SER A 171 -4.88 -13.97 5.95
N ASN A 172 -4.14 -14.96 5.46
CA ASN A 172 -2.88 -15.37 6.07
C ASN A 172 -1.82 -14.26 5.98
N LEU A 173 -1.74 -13.59 4.84
CA LEU A 173 -0.84 -12.44 4.66
C LEU A 173 -1.20 -11.26 5.59
N ASN A 174 -2.48 -11.07 5.87
CA ASN A 174 -2.98 -10.02 6.78
C ASN A 174 -2.52 -10.20 8.23
N ILE A 175 -2.18 -11.41 8.66
CA ILE A 175 -1.64 -11.67 10.00
C ILE A 175 -0.34 -10.88 10.21
N GLU A 176 0.51 -10.84 9.18
CA GLU A 176 1.80 -10.16 9.18
C GLU A 176 1.72 -8.70 8.67
N HIS A 177 0.53 -8.10 8.64
CA HIS A 177 0.35 -6.75 8.08
C HIS A 177 1.22 -5.68 8.75
N ALA A 178 1.45 -5.78 10.07
CA ALA A 178 2.33 -4.88 10.80
C ALA A 178 3.78 -4.97 10.31
N PHE A 179 4.28 -6.17 10.06
CA PHE A 179 5.62 -6.40 9.53
C PHE A 179 5.77 -5.76 8.14
N TRP A 180 4.84 -6.02 7.22
CA TRP A 180 4.86 -5.44 5.88
C TRP A 180 4.71 -3.92 5.89
N PHE A 181 3.92 -3.37 6.83
CA PHE A 181 3.79 -1.94 7.02
C PHE A 181 5.13 -1.27 7.33
N TRP A 182 5.86 -1.78 8.32
CA TRP A 182 7.10 -1.18 8.78
C TRP A 182 8.27 -1.43 7.82
N THR A 183 8.42 -2.64 7.30
CA THR A 183 9.51 -2.96 6.37
C THR A 183 9.39 -2.17 5.07
N SER A 184 8.20 -2.05 4.50
CA SER A 184 7.99 -1.23 3.31
C SER A 184 8.18 0.26 3.58
N LEU A 185 7.88 0.75 4.80
CA LEU A 185 8.10 2.14 5.17
C LEU A 185 9.60 2.46 5.27
N VAL A 186 10.35 1.63 5.98
CA VAL A 186 11.80 1.80 6.12
C VAL A 186 12.48 1.76 4.77
N MET A 187 12.09 0.81 3.90
CA MET A 187 12.72 0.66 2.58
C MET A 187 12.51 1.86 1.66
N VAL A 188 11.41 2.60 1.78
CA VAL A 188 11.17 3.83 1.00
C VAL A 188 12.16 4.94 1.36
N PHE A 189 12.68 4.96 2.60
CA PHE A 189 13.60 5.99 3.09
C PHE A 189 15.09 5.59 3.00
N LEU A 190 15.39 4.37 2.57
CA LEU A 190 16.75 3.90 2.31
C LEU A 190 17.18 4.20 0.87
#